data_ef7a0fe9f147db38a3a363890fad6a2a
#
_entry.id   ef7a0fe9f147db38a3a363890fad6a2a
#
_cell.length_a   1.000
_cell.length_b   1.000
_cell.length_c   1.000
_cell.angle_alpha   90.00
_cell.angle_beta   90.00
_cell.angle_gamma   90.00
#
_symmetry.space_group_name_H-M   'P 1'
#
loop_
_entity.id
_entity.type
_entity.pdbx_description
1 polymer ?
#
loop_
_entity_poly.entity_id
_entity_poly.type
_entity_poly.pdbx_seq_one_letter_code
_entity_poly.pdbx_strand_id
1 'polypeptide(L)'
;MKQIEFLKTDNEIANMSELHEWLNKSVKWIRNGRHELVLREKKEKRSIAQNRLMWLWFTCIEVETGQPKQDIHDFYCMKFLRNEIANPATGEVIAVPGHTSTMTTTAFTRFLNQVQSDAASELGITLPVPEDEAWGEFEDTYKPYLQLPNNG
;
A
#
# COMPACT_ATOMS: atom_id res chain seq x y z
N MET A 1 2.67 20.89 -12.53
CA MET A 1 3.59 21.30 -11.42
C MET A 1 4.94 20.63 -11.64
N LYS A 2 6.00 21.40 -11.57
CA LYS A 2 7.36 20.84 -11.72
C LYS A 2 7.82 20.26 -10.39
N GLN A 3 8.34 19.04 -10.42
CA GLN A 3 8.87 18.35 -9.25
C GLN A 3 10.24 17.77 -9.54
N ILE A 4 11.07 17.68 -8.53
CA ILE A 4 12.35 16.98 -8.55
C ILE A 4 12.47 16.12 -7.28
N GLU A 5 13.02 14.94 -7.43
CA GLU A 5 13.33 14.06 -6.31
C GLU A 5 14.82 14.11 -6.01
N PHE A 6 15.16 14.07 -4.73
CA PHE A 6 16.56 14.00 -4.32
C PHE A 6 16.71 13.07 -3.12
N LEU A 7 17.88 12.48 -3.00
CA LEU A 7 18.24 11.61 -1.89
C LEU A 7 19.11 12.37 -0.91
N LYS A 8 18.66 12.42 0.35
CA LYS A 8 19.45 12.95 1.47
C LYS A 8 20.03 11.78 2.25
N THR A 9 21.33 11.79 2.46
CA THR A 9 22.03 10.87 3.35
C THR A 9 22.85 11.69 4.35
N ASP A 10 22.62 11.48 5.63
CA ASP A 10 23.20 12.28 6.71
C ASP A 10 22.94 13.77 6.49
N ASN A 11 23.97 14.56 6.21
CA ASN A 11 23.85 16.00 5.98
C ASN A 11 24.04 16.40 4.52
N GLU A 12 24.09 15.45 3.61
CA GLU A 12 24.37 15.71 2.19
C GLU A 12 23.22 15.26 1.29
N ILE A 13 23.14 15.89 0.14
CA ILE A 13 22.22 15.50 -0.94
C ILE A 13 23.04 14.82 -2.03
N ALA A 14 22.73 13.55 -2.32
CA ALA A 14 23.49 12.74 -3.27
C ALA A 14 23.47 13.29 -4.70
N ASN A 15 22.38 13.93 -5.11
CA ASN A 15 22.21 14.51 -6.45
C ASN A 15 22.10 16.05 -6.44
N MET A 16 22.97 16.70 -5.68
CA MET A 16 22.96 18.16 -5.52
C MET A 16 23.11 18.90 -6.86
N SER A 17 23.95 18.41 -7.76
CA SER A 17 24.14 19.04 -9.07
C SER A 17 22.86 19.04 -9.92
N GLU A 18 22.13 17.94 -9.92
CA GLU A 18 20.83 17.84 -10.60
C GLU A 18 19.80 18.78 -9.99
N LEU A 19 19.77 18.88 -8.66
CA LEU A 19 18.87 19.77 -7.93
C LEU A 19 19.15 21.22 -8.28
N HIS A 20 20.43 21.65 -8.31
CA HIS A 20 20.83 23.00 -8.71
C HIS A 20 20.45 23.32 -10.15
N GLU A 21 20.69 22.39 -11.07
CA GLU A 21 20.35 22.56 -12.48
C GLU A 21 18.83 22.68 -12.67
N TRP A 22 18.07 21.83 -12.00
CA TRP A 22 16.61 21.88 -12.04
C TRP A 22 16.09 23.23 -11.53
N LEU A 23 16.63 23.71 -10.41
CA LEU A 23 16.23 24.99 -9.82
C LEU A 23 16.55 26.15 -10.77
N ASN A 24 17.74 26.18 -11.33
CA ASN A 24 18.16 27.21 -12.27
C ASN A 24 17.30 27.25 -13.54
N LYS A 25 16.98 26.10 -14.10
CA LYS A 25 16.08 25.98 -15.24
C LYS A 25 14.66 26.40 -14.90
N SER A 26 14.17 26.00 -13.75
CA SER A 26 12.79 26.31 -13.32
C SER A 26 12.60 27.82 -13.14
N VAL A 27 13.56 28.51 -12.53
CA VAL A 27 13.50 29.96 -12.31
C VAL A 27 13.38 30.73 -13.62
N LYS A 28 13.97 30.25 -14.70
CA LYS A 28 13.89 30.93 -16.03
C LYS A 28 12.51 30.88 -16.65
N TRP A 29 11.68 29.89 -16.27
CA TRP A 29 10.38 29.64 -16.90
C TRP A 29 9.19 30.16 -16.08
N ILE A 30 9.41 30.56 -14.82
CA ILE A 30 8.34 31.08 -13.98
C ILE A 30 8.25 32.62 -14.13
N ARG A 31 7.04 33.14 -13.91
CA ARG A 31 6.79 34.57 -13.98
C ARG A 31 7.40 35.29 -12.78
N ASN A 32 7.69 36.56 -12.93
CA ASN A 32 8.06 37.39 -11.77
C ASN A 32 6.94 37.39 -10.73
N GLY A 33 7.32 37.42 -9.47
CA GLY A 33 6.38 37.41 -8.36
C GLY A 33 6.87 36.55 -7.21
N ARG A 34 5.96 36.27 -6.28
CA ARG A 34 6.24 35.39 -5.14
C ARG A 34 5.99 33.94 -5.53
N HIS A 35 6.93 33.10 -5.19
CA HIS A 35 6.85 31.65 -5.45
C HIS A 35 7.14 30.89 -4.17
N GLU A 36 6.61 29.68 -4.08
CA GLU A 36 6.80 28.78 -2.96
C GLU A 36 7.62 27.56 -3.39
N LEU A 37 8.60 27.20 -2.60
CA LEU A 37 9.33 25.93 -2.73
C LEU A 37 8.96 25.03 -1.56
N VAL A 38 8.39 23.86 -1.87
CA VAL A 38 7.95 22.90 -0.85
C VAL A 38 8.87 21.70 -0.86
N LEU A 39 9.42 21.38 0.31
CA LEU A 39 10.19 20.16 0.54
C LEU A 39 9.34 19.19 1.37
N ARG A 40 9.22 17.98 0.90
CA ARG A 40 8.52 16.93 1.64
C ARG A 40 9.21 15.59 1.48
N GLU A 41 9.04 14.74 2.48
CA GLU A 41 9.50 13.37 2.40
C GLU A 41 8.70 12.61 1.34
N LYS A 42 9.40 11.96 0.41
CA LYS A 42 8.75 11.06 -0.53
C LYS A 42 8.57 9.71 0.14
N LYS A 43 7.32 9.31 0.33
CA LYS A 43 6.97 7.98 0.84
C LYS A 43 6.70 7.05 -0.34
N GLU A 44 7.31 5.86 -0.28
CA GLU A 44 7.01 4.80 -1.24
C GLU A 44 5.59 4.30 -1.01
N LYS A 45 4.80 4.28 -2.08
CA LYS A 45 3.46 3.67 -2.05
C LYS A 45 3.59 2.18 -2.35
N ARG A 46 2.61 1.39 -1.88
CA ARG A 46 2.51 -0.02 -2.25
C ARG A 46 2.51 -0.16 -3.77
N SER A 47 3.13 -1.22 -4.28
CA SER A 47 3.21 -1.47 -5.72
C SER A 47 1.88 -2.01 -6.28
N ILE A 48 1.67 -1.82 -7.61
CA ILE A 48 0.54 -2.41 -8.32
C ILE A 48 0.57 -3.94 -8.21
N ALA A 49 1.76 -4.53 -8.27
CA ALA A 49 1.94 -5.98 -8.14
C ALA A 49 1.52 -6.48 -6.76
N GLN A 50 1.87 -5.77 -5.69
CA GLN A 50 1.44 -6.12 -4.33
C GLN A 50 -0.08 -5.99 -4.16
N ASN A 51 -0.68 -4.95 -4.73
CA ASN A 51 -2.13 -4.78 -4.69
C ASN A 51 -2.85 -5.93 -5.41
N ARG A 52 -2.37 -6.31 -6.58
CA ARG A 52 -2.91 -7.45 -7.34
C ARG A 52 -2.76 -8.76 -6.57
N LEU A 53 -1.61 -8.99 -5.95
CA LEU A 53 -1.36 -10.17 -5.11
C LEU A 53 -2.36 -10.27 -3.96
N MET A 54 -2.59 -9.18 -3.25
CA MET A 54 -3.58 -9.12 -2.16
C MET A 54 -4.97 -9.54 -2.63
N TRP A 55 -5.46 -8.95 -3.72
CA TRP A 55 -6.79 -9.26 -4.25
C TRP A 55 -6.90 -10.68 -4.79
N LEU A 56 -5.81 -11.22 -5.35
CA LEU A 56 -5.77 -12.62 -5.79
C LEU A 56 -5.86 -13.58 -4.59
N TRP A 57 -5.17 -13.27 -3.51
CA TRP A 57 -5.29 -14.03 -2.25
C TRP A 57 -6.70 -13.95 -1.68
N PHE A 58 -7.30 -12.78 -1.65
CA PHE A 58 -8.68 -12.62 -1.16
C PHE A 58 -9.69 -13.33 -2.09
N THR A 59 -9.42 -13.38 -3.37
CA THR A 59 -10.21 -14.16 -4.31
C THR A 59 -10.13 -15.66 -4.03
N CYS A 60 -8.93 -16.17 -3.72
CA CYS A 60 -8.77 -17.55 -3.28
C CYS A 60 -9.60 -17.83 -2.03
N ILE A 61 -9.50 -16.99 -1.03
CA ILE A 61 -10.26 -17.15 0.22
C ILE A 61 -11.77 -17.07 -0.06
N GLU A 62 -12.21 -16.17 -0.94
CA GLU A 62 -13.61 -16.09 -1.35
C GLU A 62 -14.10 -17.39 -1.98
N VAL A 63 -13.35 -17.95 -2.92
CA VAL A 63 -13.72 -19.21 -3.59
C VAL A 63 -13.78 -20.36 -2.60
N GLU A 64 -12.83 -20.44 -1.69
CA GLU A 64 -12.71 -21.55 -0.73
C GLU A 64 -13.69 -21.44 0.45
N THR A 65 -14.07 -20.24 0.86
CA THR A 65 -14.91 -20.02 2.04
C THR A 65 -16.33 -19.57 1.73
N GLY A 66 -16.57 -18.99 0.55
CA GLY A 66 -17.86 -18.38 0.19
C GLY A 66 -18.05 -16.96 0.71
N GLN A 67 -17.11 -16.40 1.46
CA GLN A 67 -17.17 -15.00 1.92
C GLN A 67 -16.74 -14.04 0.81
N PRO A 68 -17.48 -12.94 0.56
CA PRO A 68 -17.07 -11.97 -0.45
C PRO A 68 -15.66 -11.41 -0.18
N LYS A 69 -14.87 -11.27 -1.23
CA LYS A 69 -13.48 -10.76 -1.11
C LYS A 69 -13.39 -9.39 -0.45
N GLN A 70 -14.38 -8.53 -0.64
CA GLN A 70 -14.41 -7.23 0.01
C GLN A 70 -14.57 -7.37 1.52
N ASP A 71 -15.40 -8.30 1.98
CA ASP A 71 -15.58 -8.56 3.41
C ASP A 71 -14.29 -9.16 4.02
N ILE A 72 -13.59 -9.99 3.27
CA ILE A 72 -12.29 -10.54 3.67
C ILE A 72 -11.26 -9.43 3.80
N HIS A 73 -11.22 -8.51 2.85
CA HIS A 73 -10.38 -7.32 2.92
C HIS A 73 -10.67 -6.50 4.18
N ASP A 74 -11.93 -6.21 4.43
CA ASP A 74 -12.36 -5.41 5.58
C ASP A 74 -12.06 -6.11 6.91
N PHE A 75 -12.25 -7.43 6.95
CA PHE A 75 -11.89 -8.25 8.10
C PHE A 75 -10.40 -8.14 8.44
N TYR A 76 -9.52 -8.29 7.45
CA TYR A 76 -8.09 -8.22 7.69
C TYR A 76 -7.62 -6.78 7.99
N CYS A 77 -8.24 -5.78 7.39
CA CYS A 77 -7.98 -4.39 7.75
C CYS A 77 -8.36 -4.11 9.21
N MET A 78 -9.48 -4.64 9.68
CA MET A 78 -9.88 -4.53 11.08
C MET A 78 -8.94 -5.30 12.01
N LYS A 79 -8.53 -6.50 11.60
CA LYS A 79 -7.69 -7.37 12.43
C LYS A 79 -6.27 -6.83 12.62
N PHE A 80 -5.64 -6.34 11.55
CA PHE A 80 -4.23 -5.98 11.54
C PHE A 80 -3.92 -4.50 11.42
N LEU A 81 -4.87 -3.69 10.96
CA LEU A 81 -4.67 -2.26 10.69
C LEU A 81 -5.64 -1.36 11.46
N ARG A 82 -6.35 -1.91 12.44
CA ARG A 82 -7.35 -1.13 13.16
C ARG A 82 -6.73 0.09 13.85
N ASN A 83 -7.46 1.18 13.80
CA ASN A 83 -7.21 2.38 14.57
C ASN A 83 -8.24 2.50 15.68
N GLU A 84 -7.90 3.26 16.71
CA GLU A 84 -8.82 3.56 17.79
C GLU A 84 -9.14 5.06 17.80
N ILE A 85 -10.44 5.37 17.88
CA ILE A 85 -10.92 6.75 17.96
C ILE A 85 -11.63 6.90 19.31
N ALA A 86 -11.22 7.90 20.08
CA ALA A 86 -11.88 8.22 21.34
C ALA A 86 -13.03 9.20 21.12
N ASN A 87 -14.17 8.93 21.76
CA ASN A 87 -15.25 9.90 21.84
C ASN A 87 -14.79 11.10 22.70
N PRO A 88 -14.76 12.31 22.13
CA PRO A 88 -14.24 13.47 22.87
C PRO A 88 -15.08 13.85 24.09
N ALA A 89 -16.34 13.46 24.15
CA ALA A 89 -17.23 13.77 25.27
C ALA A 89 -17.15 12.75 26.41
N THR A 90 -17.04 11.44 26.08
CA THR A 90 -17.12 10.35 27.07
C THR A 90 -15.78 9.63 27.29
N GLY A 91 -14.83 9.78 26.38
CA GLY A 91 -13.58 9.01 26.38
C GLY A 91 -13.73 7.56 25.93
N GLU A 92 -14.93 7.14 25.53
CA GLU A 92 -15.17 5.80 25.01
C GLU A 92 -14.35 5.56 23.73
N VAL A 93 -13.67 4.43 23.66
CA VAL A 93 -12.80 4.08 22.52
C VAL A 93 -13.55 3.17 21.57
N ILE A 94 -13.54 3.53 20.29
CA ILE A 94 -14.16 2.77 19.21
C ILE A 94 -13.06 2.32 18.24
N ALA A 95 -13.04 1.02 17.92
CA ALA A 95 -12.14 0.48 16.91
C ALA A 95 -12.70 0.74 15.51
N VAL A 96 -11.86 1.22 14.59
CA VAL A 96 -12.21 1.44 13.19
C VAL A 96 -11.18 0.76 12.29
N PRO A 97 -11.58 0.24 11.09
CA PRO A 97 -10.63 -0.38 10.19
C PRO A 97 -9.63 0.65 9.64
N GLY A 98 -8.38 0.23 9.48
CA GLY A 98 -7.39 1.00 8.75
C GLY A 98 -7.57 0.85 7.24
N HIS A 99 -6.76 1.60 6.48
CA HIS A 99 -6.79 1.60 5.02
C HIS A 99 -5.46 1.13 4.43
N THR A 100 -5.52 0.29 3.39
CA THR A 100 -4.32 -0.16 2.68
C THR A 100 -3.84 0.83 1.63
N SER A 101 -4.72 1.69 1.12
CA SER A 101 -4.44 2.60 -0.01
C SER A 101 -3.33 3.61 0.23
N THR A 102 -3.06 3.97 1.49
CA THR A 102 -2.05 4.96 1.87
C THR A 102 -0.78 4.32 2.46
N MET A 103 -0.70 3.00 2.50
CA MET A 103 0.43 2.30 3.09
C MET A 103 1.68 2.40 2.23
N THR A 104 2.84 2.49 2.88
CA THR A 104 4.14 2.32 2.21
C THR A 104 4.31 0.88 1.76
N THR A 105 5.26 0.63 0.84
CA THR A 105 5.61 -0.72 0.39
C THR A 105 6.01 -1.62 1.55
N THR A 106 6.82 -1.13 2.47
CA THR A 106 7.26 -1.88 3.66
C THR A 106 6.11 -2.23 4.59
N ALA A 107 5.24 -1.27 4.91
CA ALA A 107 4.07 -1.50 5.75
C ALA A 107 3.09 -2.48 5.10
N PHE A 108 2.90 -2.37 3.79
CA PHE A 108 2.03 -3.26 3.04
C PHE A 108 2.57 -4.69 2.97
N THR A 109 3.89 -4.86 2.81
CA THR A 109 4.54 -6.18 2.88
C THR A 109 4.30 -6.83 4.24
N ARG A 110 4.41 -6.07 5.32
CA ARG A 110 4.11 -6.57 6.67
C ARG A 110 2.65 -7.03 6.81
N PHE A 111 1.72 -6.23 6.29
CA PHE A 111 0.30 -6.58 6.26
C PHE A 111 0.05 -7.87 5.49
N LEU A 112 0.63 -8.03 4.30
CA LEU A 112 0.51 -9.24 3.49
C LEU A 112 1.08 -10.46 4.21
N ASN A 113 2.20 -10.33 4.90
CA ASN A 113 2.78 -11.42 5.68
C ASN A 113 1.86 -11.85 6.83
N GLN A 114 1.20 -10.90 7.47
CA GLN A 114 0.22 -11.20 8.52
C GLN A 114 -1.01 -11.91 7.96
N VAL A 115 -1.51 -11.49 6.81
CA VAL A 115 -2.63 -12.15 6.11
C VAL A 115 -2.26 -13.58 5.73
N GLN A 116 -1.10 -13.78 5.15
CA GLN A 116 -0.60 -15.10 4.73
C GLN A 116 -0.52 -16.07 5.92
N SER A 117 0.05 -15.61 7.02
CA SER A 117 0.20 -16.39 8.25
C SER A 117 -1.15 -16.73 8.88
N ASP A 118 -2.06 -15.76 8.94
CA ASP A 118 -3.42 -15.96 9.48
C ASP A 118 -4.23 -16.94 8.65
N ALA A 119 -4.21 -16.80 7.33
CA ALA A 119 -4.91 -17.70 6.43
C ALA A 119 -4.42 -19.15 6.58
N ALA A 120 -3.11 -19.34 6.71
CA ALA A 120 -2.54 -20.67 6.92
C ALA A 120 -2.95 -21.27 8.26
N SER A 121 -2.90 -20.50 9.34
CA SER A 121 -3.17 -20.99 10.69
C SER A 121 -4.66 -21.09 11.02
N GLU A 122 -5.48 -20.14 10.59
CA GLU A 122 -6.89 -20.05 10.97
C GLU A 122 -7.82 -20.69 9.93
N LEU A 123 -7.48 -20.63 8.65
CA LEU A 123 -8.30 -21.13 7.56
C LEU A 123 -7.75 -22.41 6.90
N GLY A 124 -6.50 -22.76 7.21
CA GLY A 124 -5.83 -23.88 6.54
C GLY A 124 -5.57 -23.61 5.05
N ILE A 125 -5.53 -22.35 4.64
CA ILE A 125 -5.31 -21.94 3.24
C ILE A 125 -3.88 -21.44 3.08
N THR A 126 -3.13 -22.08 2.17
CA THR A 126 -1.79 -21.64 1.81
C THR A 126 -1.87 -20.62 0.68
N LEU A 127 -1.36 -19.41 0.94
CA LEU A 127 -1.33 -18.31 -0.03
C LEU A 127 0.10 -18.17 -0.57
N PRO A 128 0.38 -18.61 -1.81
CA PRO A 128 1.74 -18.54 -2.35
C PRO A 128 2.10 -17.13 -2.82
N VAL A 129 3.39 -16.88 -2.94
CA VAL A 129 3.96 -15.68 -3.58
C VAL A 129 4.47 -16.02 -4.99
N PRO A 130 4.68 -15.01 -5.87
CA PRO A 130 5.11 -15.26 -7.25
C PRO A 130 6.40 -16.07 -7.41
N GLU A 131 7.25 -16.10 -6.39
CA GLU A 131 8.52 -16.84 -6.38
C GLU A 131 8.34 -18.33 -6.04
N ASP A 132 7.18 -18.74 -5.55
CA ASP A 132 6.91 -20.12 -5.17
C ASP A 132 6.61 -21.00 -6.40
N GLU A 133 6.99 -22.28 -6.32
CA GLU A 133 6.69 -23.25 -7.39
C GLU A 133 5.18 -23.41 -7.62
N ALA A 134 4.39 -23.31 -6.57
CA ALA A 134 2.93 -23.43 -6.64
C ALA A 134 2.24 -22.21 -7.26
N TRP A 135 2.96 -21.12 -7.54
CA TRP A 135 2.34 -19.89 -7.98
C TRP A 135 1.58 -19.99 -9.30
N GLY A 136 2.17 -20.65 -10.30
CA GLY A 136 1.54 -20.76 -11.62
C GLY A 136 0.17 -21.45 -11.57
N GLU A 137 0.08 -22.55 -10.88
CA GLU A 137 -1.18 -23.29 -10.69
C GLU A 137 -2.18 -22.46 -9.87
N PHE A 138 -1.72 -21.81 -8.83
CA PHE A 138 -2.54 -20.93 -7.99
C PHE A 138 -3.13 -19.77 -8.80
N GLU A 139 -2.28 -19.06 -9.55
CA GLU A 139 -2.73 -17.97 -10.39
C GLU A 139 -3.75 -18.43 -11.44
N ASP A 140 -3.47 -19.51 -12.13
CA ASP A 140 -4.39 -20.06 -13.14
C ASP A 140 -5.73 -20.47 -12.55
N THR A 141 -5.75 -20.97 -11.34
CA THR A 141 -6.97 -21.39 -10.66
C THR A 141 -7.85 -20.21 -10.26
N TYR A 142 -7.30 -19.15 -9.72
CA TYR A 142 -8.08 -18.07 -9.11
C TYR A 142 -8.19 -16.81 -9.97
N LYS A 143 -7.29 -16.60 -10.93
CA LYS A 143 -7.33 -15.46 -11.86
C LYS A 143 -8.67 -15.27 -12.55
N PRO A 144 -9.37 -16.32 -13.03
CA PRO A 144 -10.68 -16.15 -13.67
C PRO A 144 -11.74 -15.49 -12.80
N TYR A 145 -11.60 -15.59 -11.48
CA TYR A 145 -12.52 -15.02 -10.49
C TYR A 145 -12.09 -13.64 -10.00
N LEU A 146 -10.93 -13.16 -10.46
CA LEU A 146 -10.38 -11.90 -10.02
C LEU A 146 -11.08 -10.73 -10.69
N GLN A 147 -11.92 -10.02 -9.92
CA GLN A 147 -12.48 -8.74 -10.29
C GLN A 147 -12.00 -7.73 -9.25
N LEU A 148 -11.12 -6.83 -9.66
CA LEU A 148 -10.60 -5.81 -8.77
C LEU A 148 -11.70 -4.79 -8.46
N PRO A 149 -11.90 -4.43 -7.17
CA PRO A 149 -12.78 -3.33 -6.81
C PRO A 149 -12.31 -2.02 -7.44
N ASN A 150 -13.24 -1.16 -7.83
CA ASN A 150 -12.92 0.14 -8.46
C ASN A 150 -12.14 1.09 -7.54
N ASN A 151 -12.13 0.81 -6.23
CA ASN A 151 -11.41 1.59 -5.21
C ASN A 151 -10.43 0.67 -4.48
N GLY A 152 -9.40 0.27 -5.17
CA GLY A 152 -8.36 -0.57 -4.62
C GLY A 152 -7.55 0.05 -3.50
#